data_4152b8a62af4fcbe91dbaa2c77a2c749
#
_entry.id   4152b8a62af4fcbe91dbaa2c77a2c749
#
_cell.length_a   1.000
_cell.length_b   1.000
_cell.length_c   1.000
_cell.angle_alpha   90.00
_cell.angle_beta   90.00
_cell.angle_gamma   90.00
#
_symmetry.space_group_name_H-M   'P 1'
#
loop_
_entity.id
_entity.type
_entity.pdbx_description
1 polymer ?
#
loop_
_entity_poly.entity_id
_entity_poly.type
_entity_poly.pdbx_seq_one_letter_code
_entity_poly.pdbx_strand_id
1 'polypeptide(L)'
;MKHPKQLLAVLLMGAACTMQAQRSEALLEKNWKFSKGDFKEASQPEFNDTKWESVVIPHDWAIFGPFDMNNDLQNVAVTQNFEKKASLKTGRTGGLPYVGTGWYRTSFDAPADKEVTLLFDGAMSEARVYINGKEACFWPFGYNSFHCNVTSLLNKDGKNNTLAVRLENRPQSSRWYPGAGLYRNVHLIVTDKIHVPVWGTQITTPHVNKDFAAVRLQTKIDNAGEKTAIRVETEILSPEGKVVTRKENTSRINHGQPFEQNFIVNAPELWSPESPSLYKAVSKIYADDKLVDTYTTRFGIRSIEYIADKGFYLNGEHRKFQGV
;
A
#
# COMPACT_ATOMS: atom_id res chain seq x y z
N MET A 1 57.84 -44.74 24.01
CA MET A 1 56.40 -45.04 23.87
C MET A 1 55.69 -43.77 23.48
N LYS A 2 55.28 -43.61 22.20
CA LYS A 2 54.61 -42.43 21.67
C LYS A 2 53.15 -42.79 21.45
N HIS A 3 52.23 -42.09 22.11
CA HIS A 3 50.79 -42.21 21.87
C HIS A 3 50.36 -41.37 20.68
N PRO A 4 49.56 -41.90 19.76
CA PRO A 4 48.98 -41.06 18.69
C PRO A 4 47.69 -40.39 19.22
N LYS A 5 47.62 -39.08 19.06
CA LYS A 5 46.39 -38.30 19.26
C LYS A 5 45.47 -38.49 18.05
N GLN A 6 44.33 -39.15 18.28
CA GLN A 6 43.26 -39.19 17.29
C GLN A 6 42.55 -37.86 17.27
N LEU A 7 42.59 -37.18 16.12
CA LEU A 7 41.80 -35.99 15.83
C LEU A 7 40.41 -36.43 15.37
N LEU A 8 39.40 -36.18 16.20
CA LEU A 8 37.99 -36.40 15.84
C LEU A 8 37.50 -35.17 15.08
N ALA A 9 37.40 -35.27 13.75
CA ALA A 9 36.80 -34.20 12.91
C ALA A 9 35.26 -34.34 12.99
N VAL A 10 34.61 -33.43 13.71
CA VAL A 10 33.15 -33.32 13.72
C VAL A 10 32.75 -32.53 12.46
N LEU A 11 32.20 -33.26 11.46
CA LEU A 11 31.55 -32.62 10.30
C LEU A 11 30.21 -32.03 10.75
N LEU A 12 30.15 -30.71 10.96
CA LEU A 12 28.90 -29.98 11.07
C LEU A 12 28.32 -29.84 9.64
N MET A 13 27.41 -30.71 9.26
CA MET A 13 26.51 -30.49 8.13
C MET A 13 25.53 -29.38 8.53
N GLY A 14 25.87 -28.15 8.19
CA GLY A 14 24.95 -27.04 8.20
C GLY A 14 23.88 -27.26 7.12
N ALA A 15 22.68 -27.70 7.52
CA ALA A 15 21.52 -27.61 6.67
C ALA A 15 21.28 -26.12 6.39
N ALA A 16 21.73 -25.62 5.24
CA ALA A 16 21.31 -24.34 4.71
C ALA A 16 19.82 -24.48 4.36
N CYS A 17 18.95 -24.20 5.34
CA CYS A 17 17.56 -23.86 5.03
C CYS A 17 17.61 -22.61 4.16
N THR A 18 17.48 -22.78 2.86
CA THR A 18 17.11 -21.69 1.95
C THR A 18 15.73 -21.24 2.38
N MET A 19 15.67 -20.23 3.26
CA MET A 19 14.43 -19.50 3.50
C MET A 19 14.08 -18.79 2.20
N GLN A 20 13.29 -19.46 1.37
CA GLN A 20 12.68 -18.86 0.20
C GLN A 20 11.74 -17.79 0.72
N ALA A 21 12.04 -16.53 0.49
CA ALA A 21 11.23 -15.42 0.94
C ALA A 21 9.81 -15.58 0.41
N GLN A 22 8.84 -15.79 1.32
CA GLN A 22 7.45 -16.06 0.99
C GLN A 22 6.77 -14.78 0.45
N ARG A 23 6.84 -13.72 1.21
CA ARG A 23 6.43 -12.36 0.84
C ARG A 23 7.57 -11.42 1.19
N SER A 24 7.88 -10.51 0.31
CA SER A 24 8.75 -9.38 0.62
C SER A 24 8.08 -8.09 0.17
N GLU A 25 8.30 -7.04 0.96
CA GLU A 25 7.88 -5.69 0.66
C GLU A 25 9.07 -4.76 0.87
N ALA A 26 9.42 -4.01 -0.16
CA ALA A 26 10.52 -3.07 -0.14
C ALA A 26 10.05 -1.70 -0.63
N LEU A 27 10.56 -0.63 -0.03
CA LEU A 27 10.32 0.73 -0.50
C LEU A 27 11.25 1.06 -1.65
N LEU A 28 10.69 1.57 -2.74
CA LEU A 28 11.43 2.15 -3.85
C LEU A 28 11.64 3.64 -3.57
N GLU A 29 12.53 3.98 -2.65
CA GLU A 29 12.76 5.36 -2.20
C GLU A 29 13.83 6.08 -3.02
N LYS A 30 14.88 5.37 -3.45
CA LYS A 30 16.12 5.94 -4.00
C LYS A 30 16.25 5.68 -5.49
N ASN A 31 17.25 6.35 -6.11
CA ASN A 31 17.63 6.19 -7.51
C ASN A 31 16.54 6.60 -8.51
N TRP A 32 15.65 7.50 -8.13
CA TRP A 32 14.70 8.06 -9.06
C TRP A 32 15.28 9.23 -9.84
N LYS A 33 14.89 9.30 -11.09
CA LYS A 33 15.08 10.45 -11.98
C LYS A 33 13.76 11.14 -12.21
N PHE A 34 13.76 12.47 -12.15
CA PHE A 34 12.58 13.30 -12.33
C PHE A 34 12.83 14.40 -13.34
N SER A 35 11.80 14.72 -14.14
CA SER A 35 11.79 15.91 -14.99
C SER A 35 10.37 16.43 -15.19
N LYS A 36 10.22 17.77 -15.18
CA LYS A 36 9.00 18.47 -15.59
C LYS A 36 8.90 18.48 -17.10
N GLY A 37 7.70 18.35 -17.62
CA GLY A 37 7.41 18.33 -19.06
C GLY A 37 6.84 17.00 -19.54
N ASP A 38 6.36 16.97 -20.78
CA ASP A 38 5.80 15.77 -21.40
C ASP A 38 6.78 15.14 -22.40
N PHE A 39 7.35 14.03 -22.05
CA PHE A 39 8.33 13.30 -22.85
C PHE A 39 7.68 11.99 -23.32
N LYS A 40 7.11 11.98 -24.53
CA LYS A 40 6.35 10.83 -25.05
C LYS A 40 7.09 9.50 -25.00
N GLU A 41 8.43 9.52 -25.13
CA GLU A 41 9.27 8.33 -25.16
C GLU A 41 9.85 7.97 -23.77
N ALA A 42 9.54 8.74 -22.73
CA ALA A 42 10.08 8.50 -21.40
C ALA A 42 9.59 7.20 -20.74
N SER A 43 8.58 6.56 -21.30
CA SER A 43 8.17 5.20 -20.89
C SER A 43 9.16 4.12 -21.36
N GLN A 44 9.93 4.37 -22.42
CA GLN A 44 10.81 3.39 -23.05
C GLN A 44 12.10 3.15 -22.25
N PRO A 45 12.59 1.90 -22.14
CA PRO A 45 13.83 1.59 -21.42
C PRO A 45 15.03 2.37 -21.93
N GLU A 46 15.13 2.58 -23.24
CA GLU A 46 16.25 3.21 -23.94
C GLU A 46 16.28 4.73 -23.80
N PHE A 47 15.25 5.32 -23.22
CA PHE A 47 15.17 6.77 -23.06
C PHE A 47 16.31 7.29 -22.18
N ASN A 48 17.00 8.32 -22.67
CA ASN A 48 18.14 8.92 -21.97
C ASN A 48 17.68 9.96 -20.94
N ASP A 49 17.66 9.56 -19.68
CA ASP A 49 17.29 10.37 -18.52
C ASP A 49 18.51 10.91 -17.72
N THR A 50 19.71 10.86 -18.28
CA THR A 50 20.96 11.26 -17.59
C THR A 50 20.98 12.72 -17.15
N LYS A 51 20.22 13.59 -17.85
CA LYS A 51 20.09 15.01 -17.52
C LYS A 51 18.96 15.31 -16.52
N TRP A 52 18.17 14.30 -16.14
CA TRP A 52 17.08 14.47 -15.21
C TRP A 52 17.61 14.60 -13.78
N GLU A 53 16.85 15.31 -12.97
CA GLU A 53 17.13 15.49 -11.54
C GLU A 53 17.11 14.13 -10.83
N SER A 54 18.06 13.92 -9.92
CA SER A 54 18.04 12.76 -9.01
C SER A 54 17.22 13.12 -7.78
N VAL A 55 16.18 12.35 -7.52
CA VAL A 55 15.25 12.59 -6.40
C VAL A 55 15.10 11.35 -5.52
N VAL A 56 14.60 11.57 -4.31
CA VAL A 56 14.18 10.54 -3.35
C VAL A 56 12.66 10.63 -3.20
N ILE A 57 11.98 9.49 -3.15
CA ILE A 57 10.53 9.42 -2.90
C ILE A 57 10.30 9.27 -1.39
N PRO A 58 9.34 10.02 -0.80
CA PRO A 58 8.34 10.93 -1.40
C PRO A 58 8.93 12.23 -1.97
N HIS A 59 8.39 12.67 -3.11
CA HIS A 59 8.81 13.88 -3.78
C HIS A 59 7.61 14.67 -4.32
N ASP A 60 7.52 15.93 -3.94
CA ASP A 60 6.53 16.90 -4.44
C ASP A 60 7.26 17.99 -5.23
N TRP A 61 7.12 17.98 -6.55
CA TRP A 61 7.84 18.96 -7.39
C TRP A 61 7.29 20.38 -7.30
N ALA A 62 6.08 20.55 -6.77
CA ALA A 62 5.41 21.84 -6.77
C ALA A 62 5.83 22.71 -5.57
N ILE A 63 6.23 22.10 -4.45
CA ILE A 63 6.53 22.81 -3.20
C ILE A 63 7.74 23.76 -3.31
N PHE A 64 8.67 23.46 -4.21
CA PHE A 64 9.90 24.25 -4.40
C PHE A 64 9.78 25.27 -5.54
N GLY A 65 8.61 25.37 -6.21
CA GLY A 65 8.43 26.26 -7.34
C GLY A 65 8.93 25.65 -8.68
N PRO A 66 9.19 26.50 -9.68
CA PRO A 66 9.08 27.96 -9.65
C PRO A 66 7.66 28.43 -9.40
N PHE A 67 7.54 29.53 -8.63
CA PHE A 67 6.26 30.20 -8.41
C PHE A 67 6.15 31.37 -9.39
N ASP A 68 5.08 31.37 -10.19
CA ASP A 68 4.84 32.41 -11.20
C ASP A 68 3.36 32.75 -11.24
N MET A 69 3.06 34.07 -11.39
CA MET A 69 1.68 34.57 -11.49
C MET A 69 0.92 33.98 -12.68
N ASN A 70 1.61 33.46 -13.69
CA ASN A 70 1.00 32.85 -14.87
C ASN A 70 0.77 31.34 -14.72
N ASN A 71 1.29 30.73 -13.66
CA ASN A 71 0.98 29.34 -13.33
C ASN A 71 -0.42 29.28 -12.74
N ASP A 72 -1.25 28.40 -13.24
CA ASP A 72 -2.56 28.04 -12.70
C ASP A 72 -3.35 29.16 -11.99
N LEU A 73 -3.66 30.22 -12.71
CA LEU A 73 -4.54 31.27 -12.25
C LEU A 73 -6.00 30.80 -12.20
N GLN A 74 -6.34 30.09 -11.14
CA GLN A 74 -7.73 29.71 -10.91
C GLN A 74 -8.53 30.92 -10.40
N ASN A 75 -9.33 31.52 -11.26
CA ASN A 75 -10.20 32.62 -10.89
C ASN A 75 -11.62 32.14 -10.62
N VAL A 76 -12.18 32.54 -9.50
CA VAL A 76 -13.56 32.26 -9.12
C VAL A 76 -14.28 33.58 -8.81
N ALA A 77 -15.52 33.71 -9.26
CA ALA A 77 -16.36 34.85 -8.92
C ALA A 77 -17.03 34.60 -7.58
N VAL A 78 -16.60 35.27 -6.53
CA VAL A 78 -17.15 35.12 -5.17
C VAL A 78 -17.44 36.49 -4.57
N THR A 79 -18.43 36.57 -3.66
CA THR A 79 -18.70 37.71 -2.82
C THR A 79 -18.09 37.41 -1.45
N GLN A 80 -17.11 38.22 -1.05
CA GLN A 80 -16.55 38.15 0.30
C GLN A 80 -17.34 39.05 1.26
N ASN A 81 -17.08 38.86 2.58
CA ASN A 81 -17.66 39.73 3.60
C ASN A 81 -17.41 41.21 3.24
N PHE A 82 -18.46 42.06 3.38
CA PHE A 82 -18.46 43.46 3.07
C PHE A 82 -18.50 43.85 1.57
N GLU A 83 -18.52 42.88 0.67
CA GLU A 83 -18.72 43.14 -0.77
C GLU A 83 -20.21 43.06 -1.13
N LYS A 84 -20.65 43.93 -2.05
CA LYS A 84 -22.04 43.94 -2.53
C LYS A 84 -22.25 43.13 -3.81
N LYS A 85 -21.15 42.79 -4.49
CA LYS A 85 -21.17 42.02 -5.75
C LYS A 85 -20.01 41.08 -5.80
N ALA A 86 -20.23 39.95 -6.48
CA ALA A 86 -19.16 39.00 -6.74
C ALA A 86 -18.06 39.64 -7.58
N SER A 87 -16.81 39.40 -7.21
CA SER A 87 -15.63 39.78 -7.98
C SER A 87 -14.73 38.59 -8.19
N LEU A 88 -13.91 38.62 -9.24
CA LEU A 88 -12.95 37.58 -9.51
C LEU A 88 -11.86 37.58 -8.44
N LYS A 89 -11.66 36.45 -7.82
CA LYS A 89 -10.59 36.21 -6.84
C LYS A 89 -9.73 35.05 -7.30
N THR A 90 -8.47 35.04 -6.90
CA THR A 90 -7.61 33.88 -7.07
C THR A 90 -8.17 32.74 -6.21
N GLY A 91 -8.51 31.62 -6.84
CA GLY A 91 -9.19 30.52 -6.18
C GLY A 91 -8.26 29.59 -5.39
N ARG A 92 -6.97 29.55 -5.74
CA ARG A 92 -6.02 28.64 -5.13
C ARG A 92 -5.23 29.32 -4.01
N THR A 93 -5.35 28.82 -2.79
CA THR A 93 -4.58 29.29 -1.64
C THR A 93 -3.16 28.69 -1.69
N GLY A 94 -2.13 29.53 -1.54
CA GLY A 94 -0.72 29.14 -1.65
C GLY A 94 -0.32 28.69 -3.05
N GLY A 95 -1.13 29.06 -4.05
CA GLY A 95 -0.97 28.70 -5.45
C GLY A 95 0.21 29.35 -6.13
N LEU A 96 0.23 29.20 -7.44
CA LEU A 96 1.27 29.59 -8.38
C LEU A 96 2.47 28.63 -8.47
N PRO A 97 2.45 27.38 -7.92
CA PRO A 97 3.48 26.40 -8.23
C PRO A 97 3.32 25.92 -9.67
N TYR A 98 4.38 25.30 -10.21
CA TYR A 98 4.30 24.68 -11.54
C TYR A 98 3.23 23.59 -11.55
N VAL A 99 2.27 23.69 -12.46
CA VAL A 99 1.33 22.64 -12.83
C VAL A 99 1.67 22.09 -14.20
N GLY A 100 1.15 20.90 -14.55
CA GLY A 100 1.40 20.24 -15.83
C GLY A 100 1.93 18.83 -15.62
N THR A 101 2.66 18.34 -16.62
CA THR A 101 3.18 16.96 -16.63
C THR A 101 4.54 16.86 -15.95
N GLY A 102 4.73 15.78 -15.21
CA GLY A 102 6.03 15.37 -14.67
C GLY A 102 6.24 13.87 -14.85
N TRP A 103 7.49 13.50 -15.07
CA TRP A 103 7.88 12.11 -15.23
C TRP A 103 8.88 11.69 -14.17
N TYR A 104 8.68 10.48 -13.67
CA TYR A 104 9.59 9.78 -12.76
C TYR A 104 10.08 8.50 -13.42
N ARG A 105 11.37 8.19 -13.25
CA ARG A 105 11.96 6.96 -13.75
C ARG A 105 12.90 6.34 -12.72
N THR A 106 12.89 5.02 -12.62
CA THR A 106 13.84 4.24 -11.85
C THR A 106 13.96 2.84 -12.45
N SER A 107 14.83 2.01 -11.92
CA SER A 107 14.92 0.59 -12.24
C SER A 107 14.89 -0.26 -10.99
N PHE A 108 14.41 -1.49 -11.14
CA PHE A 108 14.36 -2.47 -10.06
C PHE A 108 14.56 -3.89 -10.58
N ASP A 109 15.00 -4.77 -9.69
CA ASP A 109 15.07 -6.20 -9.91
C ASP A 109 13.93 -6.90 -9.17
N ALA A 110 13.37 -7.95 -9.75
CA ALA A 110 12.40 -8.80 -9.11
C ALA A 110 12.54 -10.25 -9.61
N PRO A 111 12.26 -11.28 -8.77
CA PRO A 111 12.31 -12.67 -9.21
C PRO A 111 11.30 -12.94 -10.33
N ALA A 112 11.74 -13.59 -11.40
CA ALA A 112 10.92 -13.84 -12.60
C ALA A 112 9.84 -14.94 -12.39
N ASP A 113 9.97 -15.75 -11.34
CA ASP A 113 9.06 -16.85 -10.99
C ASP A 113 8.02 -16.47 -9.92
N LYS A 114 7.99 -15.20 -9.52
CA LYS A 114 7.11 -14.66 -8.48
C LYS A 114 6.08 -13.69 -9.06
N GLU A 115 5.02 -13.45 -8.30
CA GLU A 115 4.08 -12.35 -8.54
C GLU A 115 4.67 -11.05 -8.01
N VAL A 116 4.57 -10.01 -8.81
CA VAL A 116 5.12 -8.68 -8.47
C VAL A 116 4.05 -7.62 -8.61
N THR A 117 3.82 -6.90 -7.52
CA THR A 117 2.88 -5.79 -7.45
C THR A 117 3.59 -4.52 -6.99
N LEU A 118 3.35 -3.43 -7.70
CA LEU A 118 3.70 -2.09 -7.25
C LEU A 118 2.49 -1.48 -6.52
N LEU A 119 2.71 -1.00 -5.30
CA LEU A 119 1.71 -0.25 -4.53
C LEU A 119 2.18 1.19 -4.36
N PHE A 120 1.34 2.12 -4.76
CA PHE A 120 1.53 3.55 -4.61
C PHE A 120 0.61 4.06 -3.49
N ASP A 121 1.17 4.63 -2.45
CA ASP A 121 0.37 5.22 -1.37
C ASP A 121 -0.35 6.51 -1.79
N GLY A 122 0.15 7.15 -2.84
CA GLY A 122 -0.47 8.31 -3.48
C GLY A 122 0.44 8.93 -4.53
N ALA A 123 -0.18 9.38 -5.63
CA ALA A 123 0.51 10.03 -6.75
C ALA A 123 -0.41 11.12 -7.34
N MET A 124 0.05 12.37 -7.35
CA MET A 124 -0.77 13.52 -7.76
C MET A 124 -0.34 14.00 -9.14
N SER A 125 -1.19 13.77 -10.09
CA SER A 125 -2.42 13.01 -10.28
C SER A 125 -2.39 12.32 -11.66
N GLU A 126 -3.47 11.66 -12.05
CA GLU A 126 -3.58 10.96 -13.35
C GLU A 126 -2.36 10.09 -13.66
N ALA A 127 -2.00 9.26 -12.69
CA ALA A 127 -0.80 8.43 -12.75
C ALA A 127 -0.93 7.35 -13.84
N ARG A 128 0.00 7.39 -14.81
CA ARG A 128 0.22 6.29 -15.77
C ARG A 128 1.53 5.62 -15.44
N VAL A 129 1.46 4.34 -15.14
CA VAL A 129 2.60 3.52 -14.74
C VAL A 129 3.01 2.64 -15.90
N TYR A 130 4.30 2.65 -16.24
CA TYR A 130 4.87 1.86 -17.33
C TYR A 130 5.98 0.96 -16.80
N ILE A 131 6.00 -0.28 -17.26
CA ILE A 131 7.08 -1.22 -17.03
C ILE A 131 7.66 -1.64 -18.38
N ASN A 132 8.97 -1.45 -18.56
CA ASN A 132 9.68 -1.83 -19.77
C ASN A 132 8.99 -1.31 -21.06
N GLY A 133 8.51 -0.06 -21.03
CA GLY A 133 7.84 0.62 -22.14
C GLY A 133 6.34 0.31 -22.30
N LYS A 134 5.78 -0.61 -21.51
CA LYS A 134 4.35 -1.00 -21.61
C LYS A 134 3.57 -0.40 -20.44
N GLU A 135 2.39 0.15 -20.73
CA GLU A 135 1.49 0.64 -19.68
C GLU A 135 0.98 -0.52 -18.80
N ALA A 136 1.25 -0.43 -17.51
CA ALA A 136 0.83 -1.40 -16.50
C ALA A 136 -0.54 -1.04 -15.94
N CYS A 137 -0.76 0.23 -15.61
CA CYS A 137 -2.03 0.74 -15.11
C CYS A 137 -2.14 2.26 -15.23
N PHE A 138 -3.39 2.74 -15.12
CA PHE A 138 -3.75 4.14 -15.01
C PHE A 138 -4.59 4.38 -13.76
N TRP A 139 -4.23 5.41 -12.98
CA TRP A 139 -4.99 5.81 -11.80
C TRP A 139 -5.23 7.33 -11.81
N PRO A 140 -6.50 7.80 -11.93
CA PRO A 140 -6.78 9.23 -12.13
C PRO A 140 -6.72 10.06 -10.86
N PHE A 141 -7.04 9.47 -9.68
CA PHE A 141 -7.28 10.22 -8.45
C PHE A 141 -6.03 10.28 -7.55
N GLY A 142 -5.58 11.50 -7.22
CA GLY A 142 -4.30 11.71 -6.55
C GLY A 142 -4.28 11.41 -5.05
N TYR A 143 -5.43 11.27 -4.38
CA TYR A 143 -5.48 11.17 -2.91
C TYR A 143 -5.63 9.74 -2.37
N ASN A 144 -5.87 8.75 -3.23
CA ASN A 144 -6.00 7.35 -2.84
C ASN A 144 -4.74 6.56 -3.18
N SER A 145 -4.50 5.52 -2.38
CA SER A 145 -3.56 4.46 -2.76
C SER A 145 -4.11 3.62 -3.91
N PHE A 146 -3.22 3.11 -4.75
CA PHE A 146 -3.54 2.18 -5.83
C PHE A 146 -2.39 1.19 -6.05
N HIS A 147 -2.68 0.08 -6.74
CA HIS A 147 -1.66 -0.91 -7.04
C HIS A 147 -1.80 -1.46 -8.45
N CYS A 148 -0.69 -1.95 -8.99
CA CYS A 148 -0.61 -2.59 -10.30
C CYS A 148 0.12 -3.92 -10.18
N ASN A 149 -0.49 -5.02 -10.64
CA ASN A 149 0.27 -6.24 -10.88
C ASN A 149 1.12 -6.04 -12.15
N VAL A 150 2.41 -6.21 -12.03
CA VAL A 150 3.37 -5.97 -13.12
C VAL A 150 4.10 -7.23 -13.58
N THR A 151 3.75 -8.38 -13.03
CA THR A 151 4.40 -9.68 -13.26
C THR A 151 4.62 -9.99 -14.74
N SER A 152 3.58 -9.85 -15.56
CA SER A 152 3.63 -10.18 -17.00
C SER A 152 4.45 -9.19 -17.85
N LEU A 153 4.86 -8.07 -17.26
CA LEU A 153 5.60 -7.01 -17.94
C LEU A 153 7.08 -7.01 -17.60
N LEU A 154 7.52 -7.86 -16.68
CA LEU A 154 8.92 -7.96 -16.28
C LEU A 154 9.79 -8.56 -17.38
N ASN A 155 11.07 -8.23 -17.35
CA ASN A 155 12.08 -8.90 -18.14
C ASN A 155 12.14 -10.39 -17.75
N LYS A 156 12.46 -11.27 -18.71
CA LYS A 156 12.45 -12.73 -18.49
C LYS A 156 13.41 -13.19 -17.39
N ASP A 157 14.50 -12.47 -17.18
CA ASP A 157 15.49 -12.73 -16.11
C ASP A 157 15.18 -11.97 -14.82
N GLY A 158 14.13 -11.14 -14.81
CA GLY A 158 13.72 -10.31 -13.68
C GLY A 158 14.65 -9.13 -13.40
N LYS A 159 15.63 -8.87 -14.25
CA LYS A 159 16.67 -7.84 -14.01
C LYS A 159 16.42 -6.55 -14.77
N ASN A 160 16.88 -5.45 -14.17
CA ASN A 160 16.87 -4.12 -14.79
C ASN A 160 15.51 -3.72 -15.37
N ASN A 161 14.43 -4.01 -14.64
CA ASN A 161 13.11 -3.57 -15.07
C ASN A 161 12.98 -2.07 -14.93
N THR A 162 12.68 -1.39 -16.02
CA THR A 162 12.46 0.06 -16.03
C THR A 162 11.05 0.35 -15.56
N LEU A 163 10.93 1.15 -14.50
CA LEU A 163 9.67 1.74 -14.03
C LEU A 163 9.64 3.21 -14.41
N ALA A 164 8.65 3.61 -15.21
CA ALA A 164 8.38 5.00 -15.53
C ALA A 164 6.96 5.38 -15.08
N VAL A 165 6.81 6.55 -14.49
CA VAL A 165 5.53 7.07 -14.01
C VAL A 165 5.33 8.47 -14.58
N ARG A 166 4.27 8.64 -15.38
CA ARG A 166 3.80 9.93 -15.85
C ARG A 166 2.69 10.43 -14.96
N LEU A 167 2.82 11.65 -14.49
CA LEU A 167 1.81 12.32 -13.69
C LEU A 167 1.37 13.60 -14.37
N GLU A 168 0.11 13.95 -14.21
CA GLU A 168 -0.43 15.20 -14.73
C GLU A 168 -1.15 15.95 -13.62
N ASN A 169 -0.58 17.09 -13.23
CA ASN A 169 -1.21 18.02 -12.32
C ASN A 169 -1.93 19.09 -13.16
N ARG A 170 -3.24 18.91 -13.37
CA ARG A 170 -4.02 19.78 -14.24
C ARG A 170 -4.20 21.18 -13.67
N PRO A 171 -4.14 22.22 -14.50
CA PRO A 171 -4.52 23.56 -14.08
C PRO A 171 -5.99 23.61 -13.69
N GLN A 172 -6.35 24.51 -12.79
CA GLN A 172 -7.73 24.76 -12.33
C GLN A 172 -8.44 23.54 -11.72
N SER A 173 -7.68 22.56 -11.22
CA SER A 173 -8.20 21.30 -10.70
C SER A 173 -8.62 21.36 -9.22
N SER A 174 -8.12 22.33 -8.45
CA SER A 174 -8.44 22.49 -7.02
C SER A 174 -8.30 23.94 -6.57
N ARG A 175 -8.96 24.30 -5.46
CA ARG A 175 -8.84 25.61 -4.81
C ARG A 175 -7.74 25.68 -3.77
N TRP A 176 -7.17 24.56 -3.41
CA TRP A 176 -6.10 24.40 -2.42
C TRP A 176 -4.83 23.96 -3.11
N TYR A 177 -3.72 23.97 -2.39
CA TYR A 177 -2.49 23.36 -2.83
C TYR A 177 -2.63 21.83 -2.85
N PRO A 178 -2.70 21.17 -4.03
CA PRO A 178 -2.94 19.72 -4.10
C PRO A 178 -1.66 18.90 -3.92
N GLY A 179 -0.49 19.53 -3.97
CA GLY A 179 0.78 18.86 -4.22
C GLY A 179 0.95 18.42 -5.67
N ALA A 180 2.08 17.82 -5.98
CA ALA A 180 2.36 17.22 -7.28
C ALA A 180 3.47 16.18 -7.16
N GLY A 181 3.33 15.06 -7.85
CA GLY A 181 4.38 14.06 -7.87
C GLY A 181 4.05 12.75 -7.14
N LEU A 182 5.07 11.93 -6.98
CA LEU A 182 5.05 10.77 -6.11
C LEU A 182 5.25 11.25 -4.66
N TYR A 183 4.22 11.88 -4.11
CA TYR A 183 4.28 12.57 -2.81
C TYR A 183 4.14 11.63 -1.61
N ARG A 184 3.94 10.32 -1.86
CA ARG A 184 3.92 9.23 -0.89
C ARG A 184 4.80 8.08 -1.36
N ASN A 185 4.90 7.04 -0.51
CA ASN A 185 5.76 5.89 -0.77
C ASN A 185 5.32 5.09 -2.00
N VAL A 186 6.30 4.42 -2.61
CA VAL A 186 6.10 3.39 -3.64
C VAL A 186 6.70 2.10 -3.12
N HIS A 187 5.89 1.03 -3.09
CA HIS A 187 6.28 -0.28 -2.57
C HIS A 187 6.41 -1.29 -3.71
N LEU A 188 7.46 -2.08 -3.65
CA LEU A 188 7.66 -3.28 -4.45
C LEU A 188 7.27 -4.49 -3.60
N ILE A 189 6.18 -5.15 -3.95
CA ILE A 189 5.66 -6.33 -3.24
C ILE A 189 5.90 -7.55 -4.11
N VAL A 190 6.64 -8.52 -3.59
CA VAL A 190 6.93 -9.79 -4.26
C VAL A 190 6.29 -10.91 -3.45
N THR A 191 5.51 -11.76 -4.10
CA THR A 191 4.78 -12.86 -3.48
C THR A 191 4.91 -14.15 -4.28
N ASP A 192 4.51 -15.25 -3.69
CA ASP A 192 4.28 -16.49 -4.42
C ASP A 192 3.03 -16.34 -5.31
N LYS A 193 2.81 -17.24 -6.27
CA LYS A 193 1.62 -17.28 -7.12
C LYS A 193 0.34 -17.48 -6.31
N ILE A 194 0.43 -18.20 -5.19
CA ILE A 194 -0.65 -18.35 -4.22
C ILE A 194 -0.35 -17.43 -3.04
N HIS A 195 -1.16 -16.38 -2.90
CA HIS A 195 -0.92 -15.34 -1.90
C HIS A 195 -2.20 -14.57 -1.55
N VAL A 196 -2.15 -13.80 -0.47
CA VAL A 196 -3.17 -12.78 -0.16
C VAL A 196 -2.87 -11.54 -1.00
N PRO A 197 -3.77 -11.07 -1.88
CA PRO A 197 -3.54 -9.87 -2.67
C PRO A 197 -3.44 -8.61 -1.78
N VAL A 198 -2.98 -7.52 -2.36
CA VAL A 198 -3.01 -6.21 -1.68
C VAL A 198 -4.45 -5.90 -1.26
N TRP A 199 -4.63 -5.56 0.02
CA TRP A 199 -5.95 -5.36 0.67
C TRP A 199 -6.88 -6.57 0.60
N GLY A 200 -6.32 -7.77 0.50
CA GLY A 200 -7.09 -9.01 0.38
C GLY A 200 -7.76 -9.48 1.68
N THR A 201 -7.69 -8.72 2.77
CA THR A 201 -8.35 -9.04 4.04
C THR A 201 -9.39 -7.99 4.41
N GLN A 202 -10.49 -8.45 5.01
CA GLN A 202 -11.50 -7.58 5.62
C GLN A 202 -11.78 -8.07 7.04
N ILE A 203 -11.65 -7.16 8.02
CA ILE A 203 -11.95 -7.45 9.42
C ILE A 203 -13.10 -6.57 9.89
N THR A 204 -14.07 -7.21 10.54
CA THR A 204 -15.19 -6.53 11.21
C THR A 204 -15.32 -7.04 12.64
N THR A 205 -15.88 -6.19 13.52
CA THR A 205 -16.15 -6.51 14.91
C THR A 205 -17.66 -6.39 15.17
N PRO A 206 -18.47 -7.38 14.71
CA PRO A 206 -19.93 -7.25 14.68
C PRO A 206 -20.58 -7.19 16.08
N HIS A 207 -19.89 -7.68 17.09
CA HIS A 207 -20.35 -7.61 18.47
C HIS A 207 -19.17 -7.30 19.38
N VAL A 208 -19.28 -6.24 20.17
CA VAL A 208 -18.22 -5.76 21.06
C VAL A 208 -18.83 -5.29 22.37
N ASN A 209 -18.30 -5.81 23.47
CA ASN A 209 -18.53 -5.30 24.82
C ASN A 209 -17.24 -5.46 25.65
N LYS A 210 -17.29 -5.12 26.95
CA LYS A 210 -16.14 -5.21 27.85
C LYS A 210 -15.69 -6.65 28.14
N ASP A 211 -16.57 -7.64 28.00
CA ASP A 211 -16.31 -9.02 28.36
C ASP A 211 -15.77 -9.82 27.16
N PHE A 212 -16.26 -9.51 25.94
CA PHE A 212 -15.77 -10.14 24.73
C PHE A 212 -16.04 -9.31 23.47
N ALA A 213 -15.29 -9.62 22.41
CA ALA A 213 -15.53 -9.14 21.06
C ALA A 213 -15.58 -10.33 20.08
N ALA A 214 -16.59 -10.33 19.20
CA ALA A 214 -16.62 -11.18 18.03
C ALA A 214 -15.83 -10.51 16.92
N VAL A 215 -14.83 -11.19 16.36
CA VAL A 215 -14.00 -10.71 15.24
C VAL A 215 -14.24 -11.60 14.04
N ARG A 216 -14.67 -11.03 12.92
CA ARG A 216 -14.87 -11.72 11.64
C ARG A 216 -13.80 -11.28 10.68
N LEU A 217 -13.00 -12.23 10.21
CA LEU A 217 -11.98 -12.04 9.20
C LEU A 217 -12.38 -12.74 7.90
N GLN A 218 -12.34 -12.02 6.81
CA GLN A 218 -12.44 -12.57 5.46
C GLN A 218 -11.07 -12.38 4.77
N THR A 219 -10.53 -13.46 4.21
CA THR A 219 -9.23 -13.48 3.53
C THR A 219 -9.41 -13.96 2.10
N LYS A 220 -9.13 -13.10 1.12
CA LYS A 220 -9.05 -13.47 -0.29
C LYS A 220 -7.70 -14.11 -0.57
N ILE A 221 -7.67 -15.11 -1.45
CA ILE A 221 -6.44 -15.76 -1.91
C ILE A 221 -6.42 -15.71 -3.43
N ASP A 222 -5.36 -15.17 -4.00
CA ASP A 222 -5.04 -15.32 -5.41
C ASP A 222 -4.21 -16.59 -5.59
N ASN A 223 -4.51 -17.39 -6.61
CA ASN A 223 -3.89 -18.68 -6.82
C ASN A 223 -3.44 -18.94 -8.26
N ALA A 224 -3.36 -17.90 -9.09
CA ALA A 224 -2.92 -17.96 -10.50
C ALA A 224 -3.58 -19.10 -11.32
N GLY A 225 -4.80 -19.54 -10.94
CA GLY A 225 -5.56 -20.59 -11.65
C GLY A 225 -5.27 -22.03 -11.22
N GLU A 226 -4.42 -22.28 -10.27
CA GLU A 226 -4.09 -23.63 -9.77
C GLU A 226 -5.18 -24.17 -8.85
N LYS A 227 -5.54 -25.47 -9.03
CA LYS A 227 -6.48 -26.17 -8.17
C LYS A 227 -5.70 -26.90 -7.07
N THR A 228 -5.37 -26.19 -6.01
CA THR A 228 -4.59 -26.68 -4.88
C THR A 228 -5.42 -26.60 -3.60
N ALA A 229 -5.20 -27.53 -2.69
CA ALA A 229 -5.77 -27.42 -1.34
C ALA A 229 -5.06 -26.31 -0.58
N ILE A 230 -5.84 -25.34 -0.06
CA ILE A 230 -5.33 -24.23 0.70
C ILE A 230 -5.75 -24.36 2.15
N ARG A 231 -4.80 -24.19 3.04
CA ARG A 231 -5.02 -24.09 4.47
C ARG A 231 -4.64 -22.68 4.93
N VAL A 232 -5.57 -22.02 5.60
CA VAL A 232 -5.39 -20.69 6.19
C VAL A 232 -5.38 -20.84 7.70
N GLU A 233 -4.22 -20.59 8.31
CA GLU A 233 -4.05 -20.52 9.75
C GLU A 233 -3.93 -19.06 10.16
N THR A 234 -4.81 -18.58 11.04
CA THR A 234 -4.74 -17.19 11.52
C THR A 234 -4.65 -17.15 13.04
N GLU A 235 -3.69 -16.35 13.51
CA GLU A 235 -3.50 -15.99 14.90
C GLU A 235 -3.91 -14.52 15.10
N ILE A 236 -4.73 -14.25 16.12
CA ILE A 236 -5.00 -12.90 16.58
C ILE A 236 -4.04 -12.58 17.73
N LEU A 237 -3.24 -11.54 17.54
CA LEU A 237 -2.29 -11.06 18.54
C LEU A 237 -2.86 -9.80 19.23
N SER A 238 -2.70 -9.74 20.56
CA SER A 238 -3.02 -8.53 21.35
C SER A 238 -2.11 -7.35 20.96
N PRO A 239 -2.36 -6.13 21.44
CA PRO A 239 -1.47 -4.98 21.26
C PRO A 239 -0.02 -5.26 21.73
N GLU A 240 0.17 -6.07 22.79
CA GLU A 240 1.48 -6.49 23.31
C GLU A 240 2.13 -7.62 22.51
N GLY A 241 1.44 -8.15 21.48
CA GLY A 241 1.96 -9.22 20.63
C GLY A 241 1.74 -10.64 21.16
N LYS A 242 0.88 -10.85 22.15
CA LYS A 242 0.51 -12.19 22.66
C LYS A 242 -0.61 -12.79 21.82
N VAL A 243 -0.54 -14.07 21.50
CA VAL A 243 -1.62 -14.80 20.83
C VAL A 243 -2.81 -14.89 21.78
N VAL A 244 -3.95 -14.31 21.40
CA VAL A 244 -5.19 -14.34 22.20
C VAL A 244 -6.19 -15.36 21.67
N THR A 245 -6.14 -15.68 20.39
CA THR A 245 -6.96 -16.74 19.78
C THR A 245 -6.36 -17.18 18.45
N ARG A 246 -6.68 -18.40 18.01
CA ARG A 246 -6.21 -18.98 16.75
C ARG A 246 -7.31 -19.78 16.08
N LYS A 247 -7.29 -19.81 14.75
CA LYS A 247 -8.19 -20.63 13.94
C LYS A 247 -7.52 -21.10 12.65
N GLU A 248 -7.91 -22.29 12.19
CA GLU A 248 -7.47 -22.87 10.95
C GLU A 248 -8.68 -23.30 10.11
N ASN A 249 -8.62 -23.06 8.81
CA ASN A 249 -9.60 -23.51 7.83
C ASN A 249 -8.90 -24.09 6.62
N THR A 250 -9.41 -25.18 6.10
CA THR A 250 -8.93 -25.80 4.85
C THR A 250 -10.04 -25.83 3.82
N SER A 251 -9.74 -25.44 2.58
CA SER A 251 -10.68 -25.54 1.46
C SER A 251 -9.92 -25.75 0.16
N ARG A 252 -10.58 -26.40 -0.81
CA ARG A 252 -10.14 -26.31 -2.20
C ARG A 252 -10.68 -25.01 -2.78
N ILE A 253 -9.82 -24.15 -3.28
CA ILE A 253 -10.22 -22.84 -3.75
C ILE A 253 -11.04 -22.96 -5.04
N ASN A 254 -12.26 -22.41 -5.01
CA ASN A 254 -12.91 -21.88 -6.19
C ASN A 254 -12.55 -20.38 -6.24
N HIS A 255 -12.07 -19.92 -7.40
CA HIS A 255 -11.72 -18.53 -7.62
C HIS A 255 -12.75 -17.56 -7.03
N GLY A 256 -12.29 -16.62 -6.22
CA GLY A 256 -13.06 -15.48 -5.74
C GLY A 256 -13.83 -15.64 -4.43
N GLN A 257 -13.90 -16.84 -3.83
CA GLN A 257 -14.53 -16.98 -2.51
C GLN A 257 -13.52 -16.73 -1.38
N PRO A 258 -13.76 -15.75 -0.49
CA PRO A 258 -12.88 -15.51 0.63
C PRO A 258 -13.01 -16.62 1.69
N PHE A 259 -11.89 -16.94 2.35
CA PHE A 259 -11.93 -17.71 3.59
C PHE A 259 -12.54 -16.86 4.69
N GLU A 260 -13.54 -17.38 5.38
CA GLU A 260 -14.15 -16.72 6.52
C GLU A 260 -13.76 -17.40 7.83
N GLN A 261 -13.26 -16.61 8.76
CA GLN A 261 -12.88 -17.04 10.10
C GLN A 261 -13.51 -16.12 11.13
N ASN A 262 -14.16 -16.73 12.14
CA ASN A 262 -14.80 -16.01 13.23
C ASN A 262 -14.08 -16.33 14.54
N PHE A 263 -13.66 -15.30 15.28
CA PHE A 263 -12.90 -15.41 16.51
C PHE A 263 -13.67 -14.76 17.66
N ILE A 264 -13.37 -15.21 18.88
CA ILE A 264 -13.76 -14.52 20.12
C ILE A 264 -12.49 -14.03 20.80
N VAL A 265 -12.46 -12.76 21.15
CA VAL A 265 -11.41 -12.14 21.96
C VAL A 265 -12.05 -11.79 23.30
N ASN A 266 -11.60 -12.43 24.37
CA ASN A 266 -12.10 -12.19 25.72
C ASN A 266 -11.42 -10.95 26.33
N ALA A 267 -12.18 -10.16 27.11
CA ALA A 267 -11.72 -8.93 27.77
C ALA A 267 -10.88 -8.04 26.82
N PRO A 268 -11.45 -7.63 25.66
CA PRO A 268 -10.67 -6.92 24.65
C PRO A 268 -10.27 -5.52 25.11
N GLU A 269 -9.06 -5.11 24.72
CA GLU A 269 -8.66 -3.70 24.78
C GLU A 269 -9.33 -2.95 23.64
N LEU A 270 -10.29 -2.08 23.97
CA LEU A 270 -11.06 -1.34 22.97
C LEU A 270 -10.23 -0.18 22.42
N TRP A 271 -10.28 -0.03 21.10
CA TRP A 271 -9.66 1.10 20.41
C TRP A 271 -10.48 2.38 20.66
N SER A 272 -9.79 3.45 21.02
CA SER A 272 -10.33 4.82 21.02
C SER A 272 -9.23 5.81 20.60
N PRO A 273 -9.54 7.08 20.27
CA PRO A 273 -8.52 8.09 20.02
C PRO A 273 -7.53 8.28 21.18
N GLU A 274 -8.02 8.14 22.42
CA GLU A 274 -7.20 8.27 23.63
C GLU A 274 -6.37 7.01 23.92
N SER A 275 -6.84 5.84 23.47
CA SER A 275 -6.17 4.55 23.62
C SER A 275 -6.24 3.78 22.29
N PRO A 276 -5.37 4.07 21.30
CA PRO A 276 -5.44 3.49 19.96
C PRO A 276 -4.85 2.07 19.91
N SER A 277 -5.39 1.16 20.77
CA SER A 277 -4.96 -0.24 20.87
C SER A 277 -5.22 -0.98 19.58
N LEU A 278 -4.18 -1.57 18.98
CA LEU A 278 -4.24 -2.29 17.71
C LEU A 278 -3.85 -3.75 17.87
N TYR A 279 -4.77 -4.62 17.52
CA TYR A 279 -4.56 -6.06 17.33
C TYR A 279 -3.93 -6.34 15.97
N LYS A 280 -3.35 -7.54 15.81
CA LYS A 280 -2.85 -8.05 14.54
C LYS A 280 -3.48 -9.40 14.25
N ALA A 281 -4.05 -9.57 13.07
CA ALA A 281 -4.38 -10.87 12.50
C ALA A 281 -3.22 -11.30 11.62
N VAL A 282 -2.51 -12.37 12.00
CA VAL A 282 -1.40 -12.95 11.24
C VAL A 282 -1.91 -14.20 10.55
N SER A 283 -2.15 -14.12 9.25
CA SER A 283 -2.64 -15.23 8.43
C SER A 283 -1.50 -15.88 7.67
N LYS A 284 -1.27 -17.17 7.93
CA LYS A 284 -0.32 -18.03 7.24
C LYS A 284 -1.08 -18.85 6.21
N ILE A 285 -0.63 -18.81 4.98
CA ILE A 285 -1.25 -19.49 3.84
C ILE A 285 -0.37 -20.65 3.44
N TYR A 286 -0.95 -21.85 3.44
CA TYR A 286 -0.28 -23.07 3.02
C TYR A 286 -0.94 -23.62 1.76
N ALA A 287 -0.13 -24.01 0.78
CA ALA A 287 -0.53 -24.75 -0.40
C ALA A 287 0.15 -26.11 -0.38
N ASP A 288 -0.61 -27.21 -0.40
CA ASP A 288 -0.11 -28.58 -0.24
C ASP A 288 0.88 -28.69 0.94
N ASP A 289 0.47 -28.18 2.10
CA ASP A 289 1.24 -28.12 3.36
C ASP A 289 2.53 -27.29 3.34
N LYS A 290 2.88 -26.65 2.22
CA LYS A 290 3.99 -25.72 2.13
C LYS A 290 3.50 -24.31 2.46
N LEU A 291 4.16 -23.61 3.39
CA LEU A 291 3.89 -22.21 3.68
C LEU A 291 4.31 -21.33 2.49
N VAL A 292 3.34 -20.67 1.85
CA VAL A 292 3.54 -19.86 0.64
C VAL A 292 3.38 -18.37 0.87
N ASP A 293 2.60 -17.94 1.89
CA ASP A 293 2.43 -16.53 2.22
C ASP A 293 2.19 -16.32 3.71
N THR A 294 2.56 -15.16 4.22
CA THR A 294 2.19 -14.67 5.55
C THR A 294 1.72 -13.23 5.43
N TYR A 295 0.46 -12.99 5.78
CA TYR A 295 -0.16 -11.67 5.67
C TYR A 295 -0.60 -11.16 7.03
N THR A 296 -0.22 -9.92 7.36
CA THR A 296 -0.56 -9.30 8.64
C THR A 296 -1.52 -8.13 8.43
N THR A 297 -2.67 -8.20 9.13
CA THR A 297 -3.67 -7.13 9.13
C THR A 297 -3.78 -6.52 10.52
N ARG A 298 -3.56 -5.21 10.64
CA ARG A 298 -3.79 -4.47 11.89
C ARG A 298 -5.23 -4.00 11.96
N PHE A 299 -5.85 -4.11 13.12
CA PHE A 299 -7.22 -3.65 13.34
C PHE A 299 -7.46 -3.23 14.78
N GLY A 300 -8.40 -2.30 14.99
CA GLY A 300 -8.88 -1.93 16.33
C GLY A 300 -10.21 -2.60 16.63
N ILE A 301 -10.40 -3.09 17.85
CA ILE A 301 -11.68 -3.62 18.33
C ILE A 301 -12.48 -2.45 18.90
N ARG A 302 -13.64 -2.13 18.29
CA ARG A 302 -14.50 -1.03 18.70
C ARG A 302 -15.95 -1.27 18.28
N SER A 303 -16.88 -0.69 19.00
CA SER A 303 -18.28 -0.53 18.55
C SER A 303 -18.53 0.90 18.08
N ILE A 304 -19.32 1.03 17.02
CA ILE A 304 -19.75 2.32 16.46
C ILE A 304 -21.27 2.29 16.32
N GLU A 305 -21.93 3.29 16.86
CA GLU A 305 -23.39 3.45 16.77
C GLU A 305 -23.75 4.89 16.39
N TYR A 306 -24.75 5.03 15.53
CA TYR A 306 -25.40 6.30 15.24
C TYR A 306 -26.84 6.21 15.73
N ILE A 307 -27.14 6.96 16.79
CA ILE A 307 -28.49 6.96 17.40
C ILE A 307 -29.18 8.24 16.96
N ALA A 308 -30.37 8.09 16.36
CA ALA A 308 -31.19 9.22 15.94
C ALA A 308 -31.38 10.21 17.12
N ASP A 309 -31.24 11.49 16.83
CA ASP A 309 -31.34 12.62 17.78
C ASP A 309 -30.31 12.64 18.92
N LYS A 310 -29.45 11.61 19.03
CA LYS A 310 -28.39 11.52 20.04
C LYS A 310 -27.00 11.58 19.48
N GLY A 311 -26.81 11.27 18.18
CA GLY A 311 -25.54 11.39 17.48
C GLY A 311 -24.68 10.14 17.50
N PHE A 312 -23.36 10.32 17.50
CA PHE A 312 -22.35 9.28 17.37
C PHE A 312 -21.89 8.74 18.72
N TYR A 313 -21.80 7.41 18.82
CA TYR A 313 -21.29 6.70 19.98
C TYR A 313 -20.11 5.81 19.57
N LEU A 314 -19.03 5.87 20.33
CA LEU A 314 -17.88 5.00 20.25
C LEU A 314 -17.76 4.20 21.54
N ASN A 315 -17.79 2.87 21.46
CA ASN A 315 -17.73 1.97 22.61
C ASN A 315 -18.80 2.27 23.68
N GLY A 316 -19.99 2.68 23.22
CA GLY A 316 -21.10 3.05 24.09
C GLY A 316 -21.02 4.47 24.67
N GLU A 317 -19.99 5.24 24.41
CA GLU A 317 -19.83 6.62 24.87
C GLU A 317 -20.17 7.62 23.76
N HIS A 318 -20.98 8.63 24.09
CA HIS A 318 -21.29 9.72 23.17
C HIS A 318 -20.05 10.55 22.84
N ARG A 319 -19.78 10.76 21.55
CA ARG A 319 -18.63 11.52 21.07
C ARG A 319 -19.07 12.61 20.09
N LYS A 320 -18.46 13.79 20.21
CA LYS A 320 -18.62 14.86 19.21
C LYS A 320 -17.45 14.81 18.22
N PHE A 321 -17.74 14.92 16.94
CA PHE A 321 -16.71 15.13 15.94
C PHE A 321 -16.24 16.59 16.00
N GLN A 322 -14.93 16.75 15.91
CA GLN A 322 -14.26 18.02 15.68
C GLN A 322 -13.49 17.89 14.37
N GLY A 323 -13.75 18.78 13.44
CA GLY A 323 -13.15 18.74 12.10
C GLY A 323 -12.90 20.16 11.58
N VAL A 324 -12.05 20.25 10.58
CA VAL A 324 -11.68 21.46 9.86
C VAL A 324 -11.92 21.28 8.37
#